data_16792720e6a9fe23b56aa7f4b66062b3
#
_entry.id   16792720e6a9fe23b56aa7f4b66062b3
#
_cell.length_a   1.000
_cell.length_b   1.000
_cell.length_c   1.000
_cell.angle_alpha   90.00
_cell.angle_beta   90.00
_cell.angle_gamma   90.00
#
_symmetry.space_group_name_H-M   'P 1'
#
loop_
_entity.id
_entity.type
_entity.pdbx_description
1 polymer ?
#
loop_
_entity_poly.entity_id
_entity_poly.type
_entity_poly.pdbx_seq_one_letter_code
_entity_poly.pdbx_strand_id
1 'polypeptide(L)'
;MKKVLINIILLFTFSISGMAQIEYGKTVEISKEVLLDKIKGGWAGQTIGCTYGGPTEFKYRGAIIHEKTPIIWYDDYCKDIFAEDPGLYDDVYMDLTFLEVMQKEGKNSAPPSSSNCCASKRAASCSGV
;
A
#
# COMPACT_ATOMS: atom_id res chain seq x y z
N MET A 1 -37.85 24.47 22.95
CA MET A 1 -36.89 24.76 21.88
C MET A 1 -35.46 25.02 22.37
N LYS A 2 -35.20 25.88 23.33
CA LYS A 2 -33.85 26.18 23.86
C LYS A 2 -33.10 24.95 24.40
N LYS A 3 -33.77 24.02 25.12
CA LYS A 3 -33.13 22.79 25.66
C LYS A 3 -32.74 21.79 24.62
N VAL A 4 -33.49 21.67 23.52
CA VAL A 4 -33.19 20.80 22.39
C VAL A 4 -31.96 21.33 21.61
N LEU A 5 -31.88 22.64 21.45
CA LEU A 5 -30.72 23.27 20.76
C LEU A 5 -29.42 23.08 21.54
N ILE A 6 -29.46 23.19 22.87
CA ILE A 6 -28.30 22.98 23.75
C ILE A 6 -27.80 21.51 23.65
N ASN A 7 -28.71 20.54 23.63
CA ASN A 7 -28.34 19.13 23.49
C ASN A 7 -27.76 18.80 22.14
N ILE A 8 -28.24 19.42 21.07
CA ILE A 8 -27.65 19.23 19.69
C ILE A 8 -26.24 19.83 19.64
N ILE A 9 -26.01 20.99 20.23
CA ILE A 9 -24.68 21.62 20.30
C ILE A 9 -23.73 20.76 21.13
N LEU A 10 -24.17 20.18 22.25
CA LEU A 10 -23.35 19.31 23.09
C LEU A 10 -22.98 17.99 22.39
N LEU A 11 -23.88 17.42 21.60
CA LEU A 11 -23.61 16.23 20.77
C LEU A 11 -22.63 16.53 19.66
N PHE A 12 -22.68 17.71 19.03
CA PHE A 12 -21.78 18.08 17.94
C PHE A 12 -20.34 18.37 18.43
N THR A 13 -20.18 18.89 19.65
CA THR A 13 -18.85 19.14 20.25
C THR A 13 -18.14 17.86 20.66
N PHE A 14 -18.87 16.77 20.95
CA PHE A 14 -18.28 15.48 21.32
C PHE A 14 -17.73 14.70 20.13
N SER A 15 -18.17 15.01 18.92
CA SER A 15 -17.76 14.30 17.69
C SER A 15 -16.41 14.77 17.14
N ILE A 16 -15.80 15.84 17.66
CA ILE A 16 -14.55 16.42 17.12
C ILE A 16 -13.31 15.90 17.85
N SER A 17 -13.47 15.17 18.94
CA SER A 17 -12.35 14.75 19.80
C SER A 17 -11.61 13.49 19.34
N GLY A 18 -11.93 12.94 18.18
CA GLY A 18 -11.38 11.68 17.65
C GLY A 18 -10.26 11.82 16.62
N MET A 19 -9.82 13.02 16.29
CA MET A 19 -8.65 13.17 15.41
C MET A 19 -7.39 12.90 16.24
N ALA A 20 -6.83 11.72 16.11
CA ALA A 20 -5.50 11.42 16.63
C ALA A 20 -4.51 12.46 16.05
N GLN A 21 -4.06 13.37 16.92
CA GLN A 21 -2.99 14.29 16.55
C GLN A 21 -1.72 13.46 16.38
N ILE A 22 -1.27 13.33 15.14
CA ILE A 22 0.06 12.80 14.85
C ILE A 22 1.04 13.86 15.34
N GLU A 23 1.67 13.61 16.47
CA GLU A 23 2.71 14.44 17.05
C GLU A 23 3.98 14.27 16.17
N TYR A 24 4.13 15.18 15.21
CA TYR A 24 5.32 15.21 14.37
C TYR A 24 6.56 15.56 15.22
N GLY A 25 7.60 14.75 15.13
CA GLY A 25 8.89 15.02 15.78
C GLY A 25 9.23 14.12 16.96
N LYS A 26 8.37 13.17 17.33
CA LYS A 26 8.71 12.20 18.37
C LYS A 26 9.62 11.12 17.79
N THR A 27 10.88 11.10 18.25
CA THR A 27 11.83 10.03 17.88
C THR A 27 11.39 8.73 18.56
N VAL A 28 11.22 7.67 17.78
CA VAL A 28 10.96 6.32 18.27
C VAL A 28 12.21 5.49 18.06
N GLU A 29 12.77 4.94 19.14
CA GLU A 29 13.89 4.02 19.08
C GLU A 29 13.37 2.58 18.99
N ILE A 30 13.80 1.84 17.98
CA ILE A 30 13.49 0.42 17.81
C ILE A 30 14.76 -0.34 17.48
N SER A 31 14.86 -1.60 17.89
CA SER A 31 16.00 -2.44 17.52
C SER A 31 16.01 -2.75 16.02
N LYS A 32 17.18 -3.07 15.48
CA LYS A 32 17.34 -3.48 14.08
C LYS A 32 16.50 -4.71 13.74
N GLU A 33 16.41 -5.65 14.65
CA GLU A 33 15.65 -6.90 14.50
C GLU A 33 14.16 -6.59 14.36
N VAL A 34 13.63 -5.73 15.23
CA VAL A 34 12.23 -5.29 15.17
C VAL A 34 11.95 -4.51 13.90
N LEU A 35 12.87 -3.64 13.47
CA LEU A 35 12.72 -2.91 12.21
C LEU A 35 12.68 -3.86 11.02
N LEU A 36 13.61 -4.82 10.96
CA LEU A 36 13.68 -5.81 9.88
C LEU A 36 12.41 -6.67 9.83
N ASP A 37 11.88 -7.08 10.97
CA ASP A 37 10.64 -7.85 11.05
C ASP A 37 9.45 -7.04 10.52
N LYS A 38 9.35 -5.77 10.91
CA LYS A 38 8.32 -4.86 10.36
C LYS A 38 8.43 -4.66 8.85
N ILE A 39 9.64 -4.52 8.32
CA ILE A 39 9.88 -4.39 6.88
C ILE A 39 9.43 -5.67 6.16
N LYS A 40 9.81 -6.84 6.64
CA LYS A 40 9.37 -8.13 6.09
C LYS A 40 7.86 -8.28 6.15
N GLY A 41 7.25 -7.91 7.27
CA GLY A 41 5.79 -7.90 7.43
C GLY A 41 5.10 -6.97 6.44
N GLY A 42 5.67 -5.79 6.17
CA GLY A 42 5.16 -4.84 5.17
C GLY A 42 5.16 -5.44 3.76
N TRP A 43 6.27 -6.01 3.32
CA TRP A 43 6.39 -6.67 2.02
C TRP A 43 5.44 -7.87 1.88
N ALA A 44 5.36 -8.71 2.92
CA ALA A 44 4.43 -9.83 2.93
C ALA A 44 2.97 -9.35 2.85
N GLY A 45 2.62 -8.32 3.62
CA GLY A 45 1.27 -7.75 3.62
C GLY A 45 0.87 -7.17 2.27
N GLN A 46 1.78 -6.47 1.58
CA GLN A 46 1.54 -5.94 0.25
C GLN A 46 1.32 -7.07 -0.77
N THR A 47 2.18 -8.08 -0.78
CA THR A 47 2.03 -9.25 -1.67
C THR A 47 0.71 -9.98 -1.42
N ILE A 48 0.34 -10.22 -0.17
CA ILE A 48 -0.94 -10.83 0.21
C ILE A 48 -2.10 -9.95 -0.26
N GLY A 49 -1.99 -8.63 -0.08
CA GLY A 49 -3.03 -7.67 -0.50
C GLY A 49 -3.27 -7.70 -2.00
N CYS A 50 -2.24 -7.67 -2.83
CA CYS A 50 -2.33 -7.80 -4.28
C CYS A 50 -3.00 -9.13 -4.67
N THR A 51 -2.53 -10.24 -4.10
CA THR A 51 -3.10 -11.57 -4.37
C THR A 51 -4.57 -11.67 -3.98
N TYR A 52 -4.95 -11.13 -2.83
CA TYR A 52 -6.32 -11.17 -2.32
C TYR A 52 -7.27 -10.26 -3.11
N GLY A 53 -6.78 -9.11 -3.53
CA GLY A 53 -7.55 -8.12 -4.30
C GLY A 53 -7.71 -8.47 -5.78
N GLY A 54 -6.74 -9.15 -6.38
CA GLY A 54 -6.67 -9.44 -7.80
C GLY A 54 -7.94 -10.02 -8.41
N PRO A 55 -8.57 -11.06 -7.83
CA PRO A 55 -9.79 -11.65 -8.38
C PRO A 55 -10.97 -10.68 -8.48
N THR A 56 -10.95 -9.57 -7.74
CA THR A 56 -12.00 -8.55 -7.72
C THR A 56 -11.62 -7.27 -8.45
N GLU A 57 -10.37 -7.13 -8.83
CA GLU A 57 -9.85 -5.97 -9.52
C GLU A 57 -10.63 -5.69 -10.80
N PHE A 58 -10.98 -4.42 -11.02
CA PHE A 58 -11.77 -3.94 -12.16
C PHE A 58 -13.19 -4.52 -12.33
N LYS A 59 -13.59 -5.54 -11.55
CA LYS A 59 -14.92 -6.18 -11.68
C LYS A 59 -16.05 -5.35 -11.07
N TYR A 60 -15.76 -4.58 -10.03
CA TYR A 60 -16.77 -3.87 -9.22
C TYR A 60 -16.65 -2.35 -9.36
N ARG A 61 -16.41 -1.85 -10.57
CA ARG A 61 -16.29 -0.41 -10.83
C ARG A 61 -17.60 0.31 -10.53
N GLY A 62 -17.59 1.22 -9.55
CA GLY A 62 -18.76 1.99 -9.14
C GLY A 62 -19.80 1.22 -8.31
N ALA A 63 -19.46 0.03 -7.85
CA ALA A 63 -20.31 -0.79 -6.99
C ALA A 63 -19.55 -1.27 -5.75
N ILE A 64 -20.27 -1.55 -4.67
CA ILE A 64 -19.72 -2.18 -3.46
C ILE A 64 -19.77 -3.70 -3.64
N ILE A 65 -18.67 -4.39 -3.31
CA ILE A 65 -18.64 -5.85 -3.30
C ILE A 65 -19.58 -6.34 -2.21
N HIS A 66 -20.49 -7.25 -2.57
CA HIS A 66 -21.43 -7.81 -1.60
C HIS A 66 -20.69 -8.65 -0.56
N GLU A 67 -21.03 -8.50 0.73
CA GLU A 67 -20.36 -9.16 1.86
C GLU A 67 -20.27 -10.69 1.76
N LYS A 68 -21.19 -11.33 1.02
CA LYS A 68 -21.22 -12.78 0.78
C LYS A 68 -20.53 -13.21 -0.50
N THR A 69 -19.84 -12.29 -1.20
CA THR A 69 -19.06 -12.64 -2.39
C THR A 69 -17.88 -13.51 -1.96
N PRO A 70 -17.78 -14.77 -2.42
CA PRO A 70 -16.67 -15.63 -2.05
C PRO A 70 -15.37 -15.11 -2.66
N ILE A 71 -14.36 -14.92 -1.83
CA ILE A 71 -12.99 -14.65 -2.28
C ILE A 71 -12.21 -15.95 -2.07
N ILE A 72 -11.64 -16.46 -3.14
CA ILE A 72 -10.88 -17.72 -3.11
C ILE A 72 -9.58 -17.50 -2.36
N TRP A 73 -9.33 -18.35 -1.38
CA TRP A 73 -8.06 -18.39 -0.67
C TRP A 73 -7.78 -19.82 -0.18
N TYR A 74 -6.58 -20.32 -0.44
CA TYR A 74 -6.11 -21.62 -0.01
C TYR A 74 -4.60 -21.60 0.25
N ASP A 75 -4.05 -22.65 0.82
CA ASP A 75 -2.61 -22.80 1.02
C ASP A 75 -1.90 -22.74 -0.34
N ASP A 76 -0.74 -22.06 -0.38
CA ASP A 76 0.03 -21.79 -1.60
C ASP A 76 -0.62 -20.85 -2.64
N TYR A 77 -1.82 -20.29 -2.39
CA TYR A 77 -2.51 -19.41 -3.36
C TYR A 77 -1.64 -18.25 -3.84
N CYS A 78 -0.91 -17.58 -2.95
CA CYS A 78 0.02 -16.51 -3.35
C CYS A 78 1.09 -17.00 -4.34
N LYS A 79 1.61 -18.20 -4.13
CA LYS A 79 2.65 -18.80 -4.98
C LYS A 79 2.11 -19.15 -6.36
N ASP A 80 0.91 -19.71 -6.39
CA ASP A 80 0.26 -20.12 -7.64
C ASP A 80 -0.08 -18.88 -8.49
N ILE A 81 -0.71 -17.86 -7.87
CA ILE A 81 -1.04 -16.61 -8.57
C ILE A 81 0.23 -15.87 -9.01
N PHE A 82 1.30 -15.88 -8.21
CA PHE A 82 2.56 -15.27 -8.61
C PHE A 82 3.18 -15.94 -9.84
N ALA A 83 2.99 -17.25 -10.00
CA ALA A 83 3.46 -18.00 -11.14
C ALA A 83 2.57 -17.81 -12.38
N GLU A 84 1.24 -17.73 -12.20
CA GLU A 84 0.26 -17.66 -13.28
C GLU A 84 0.06 -16.24 -13.81
N ASP A 85 0.00 -15.25 -12.92
CA ASP A 85 -0.21 -13.84 -13.23
C ASP A 85 0.76 -12.91 -12.50
N PRO A 86 2.04 -12.90 -12.89
CA PRO A 86 3.04 -12.03 -12.26
C PRO A 86 2.74 -10.53 -12.48
N GLY A 87 1.90 -10.19 -13.45
CA GLY A 87 1.48 -8.81 -13.74
C GLY A 87 0.64 -8.18 -12.63
N LEU A 88 -0.03 -9.01 -11.83
CA LEU A 88 -0.83 -8.59 -10.68
C LEU A 88 0.00 -7.88 -9.58
N TYR A 89 1.32 -8.04 -9.59
CA TYR A 89 2.22 -7.49 -8.57
C TYR A 89 2.95 -6.23 -9.04
N ASP A 90 2.37 -5.48 -9.95
CA ASP A 90 2.95 -4.23 -10.48
C ASP A 90 3.21 -3.19 -9.38
N ASP A 91 2.37 -3.08 -8.37
CA ASP A 91 2.57 -2.24 -7.18
C ASP A 91 3.85 -2.63 -6.41
N VAL A 92 4.08 -3.94 -6.23
CA VAL A 92 5.29 -4.46 -5.58
C VAL A 92 6.54 -4.14 -6.42
N TYR A 93 6.47 -4.29 -7.73
CA TYR A 93 7.57 -3.96 -8.62
C TYR A 93 7.85 -2.46 -8.67
N MET A 94 6.82 -1.63 -8.58
CA MET A 94 6.95 -0.19 -8.49
C MET A 94 7.75 0.22 -7.25
N ASP A 95 7.41 -0.32 -6.08
CA ASP A 95 8.11 -0.04 -4.83
C ASP A 95 9.58 -0.49 -4.88
N LEU A 96 9.87 -1.64 -5.45
CA LEU A 96 11.25 -2.10 -5.67
C LEU A 96 12.02 -1.13 -6.57
N THR A 97 11.39 -0.58 -7.60
CA THR A 97 11.99 0.42 -8.49
C THR A 97 12.33 1.70 -7.74
N PHE A 98 11.43 2.19 -6.90
CA PHE A 98 11.69 3.35 -6.05
C PHE A 98 12.84 3.11 -5.08
N LEU A 99 12.88 1.93 -4.46
CA LEU A 99 13.96 1.56 -3.56
C LEU A 99 15.32 1.56 -4.29
N GLU A 100 15.38 1.05 -5.51
CA GLU A 100 16.59 1.07 -6.34
C GLU A 100 17.07 2.50 -6.64
N VAL A 101 16.14 3.40 -7.00
CA VAL A 101 16.45 4.81 -7.23
C VAL A 101 16.97 5.47 -5.95
N MET A 102 16.32 5.23 -4.81
CA MET A 102 16.76 5.76 -3.52
C MET A 102 18.15 5.26 -3.11
N GLN A 103 18.49 4.02 -3.44
CA GLN A 103 19.82 3.47 -3.21
C GLN A 103 20.90 4.12 -4.09
N LYS A 104 20.58 4.41 -5.35
CA LYS A 104 21.52 5.00 -6.31
C LYS A 104 21.72 6.51 -6.10
N GLU A 105 20.64 7.23 -5.85
CA GLU A 105 20.63 8.69 -5.86
C GLU A 105 20.50 9.32 -4.45
N GLY A 106 20.23 8.50 -3.43
CA GLY A 106 20.05 8.94 -2.06
C GLY A 106 18.62 9.41 -1.76
N LYS A 107 18.37 9.66 -0.47
CA LYS A 107 17.02 9.97 0.06
C LYS A 107 16.41 11.28 -0.43
N ASN A 108 17.24 12.18 -0.95
CA ASN A 108 16.84 13.53 -1.39
C ASN A 108 16.72 13.63 -2.91
N SER A 109 16.75 12.51 -3.61
CA SER A 109 16.53 12.50 -5.05
C SER A 109 15.15 13.04 -5.38
N ALA A 110 15.07 13.90 -6.39
CA ALA A 110 13.77 14.31 -6.93
C ALA A 110 13.04 13.05 -7.47
N PRO A 111 11.71 12.99 -7.35
CA PRO A 111 10.98 11.87 -7.93
C PRO A 111 11.33 11.76 -9.41
N PRO A 112 11.62 10.54 -9.93
CA PRO A 112 11.94 10.35 -11.33
C PRO A 112 10.80 10.90 -12.17
N SER A 113 11.11 11.79 -13.11
CA SER A 113 10.12 12.20 -14.09
C SER A 113 9.66 10.94 -14.85
N SER A 114 8.39 10.88 -15.22
CA SER A 114 7.80 9.73 -15.92
C SER A 114 8.58 9.26 -17.16
N SER A 115 9.36 10.16 -17.77
CA SER A 115 10.28 9.88 -18.86
C SER A 115 11.47 9.00 -18.49
N ASN A 116 11.97 9.08 -17.25
CA ASN A 116 13.13 8.32 -16.80
C ASN A 116 12.77 6.89 -16.37
N CYS A 117 11.54 6.66 -15.91
CA CYS A 117 11.07 5.32 -15.54
C CYS A 117 10.98 4.39 -16.78
N CYS A 118 10.56 4.92 -17.93
CA CYS A 118 10.51 4.18 -19.19
C CYS A 118 11.91 3.91 -19.80
N ALA A 119 12.88 4.78 -19.57
CA ALA A 119 14.25 4.60 -20.08
C ALA A 119 15.00 3.46 -19.35
N SER A 120 14.80 3.32 -18.03
CA SER A 120 15.41 2.24 -17.23
C SER A 120 14.92 0.85 -17.68
N LYS A 121 13.62 0.71 -17.98
CA LYS A 121 13.06 -0.57 -18.48
C LYS A 121 13.60 -0.97 -19.85
N ARG A 122 13.94 0.02 -20.70
CA ARG A 122 14.48 -0.25 -22.04
C ARG A 122 15.94 -0.71 -22.02
N ALA A 123 16.74 -0.22 -21.06
CA ALA A 123 18.13 -0.62 -20.88
C ALA A 123 18.26 -2.08 -20.36
N ALA A 124 17.36 -2.50 -19.47
CA ALA A 124 17.34 -3.86 -18.95
C ALA A 124 16.92 -4.92 -20.00
N SER A 125 16.13 -4.52 -21.02
CA SER A 125 15.70 -5.40 -22.11
C SER A 125 16.75 -5.60 -23.22
N CYS A 126 17.76 -4.74 -23.31
CA CYS A 126 18.79 -4.80 -24.35
C CYS A 126 20.08 -5.54 -23.95
N SER A 127 20.22 -5.98 -22.70
CA SER A 127 21.41 -6.69 -22.20
C SER A 127 21.27 -8.22 -22.14
N GLY A 128 20.23 -8.78 -22.77
CA GLY A 128 19.97 -10.21 -22.86
C GLY A 128 20.00 -10.71 -24.33
N VAL A 129 21.18 -10.77 -24.93
CA VAL A 129 21.53 -11.63 -26.08
C VAL A 129 22.87 -12.27 -25.80
#